data_97427138b2c9b032f080fd58196a6e85
#
_entry.id   97427138b2c9b032f080fd58196a6e85
#
_cell.length_a   1.000
_cell.length_b   1.000
_cell.length_c   1.000
_cell.angle_alpha   90.00
_cell.angle_beta   90.00
_cell.angle_gamma   90.00
#
_symmetry.space_group_name_H-M   'P 1'
#
loop_
_entity.id
_entity.type
_entity.pdbx_description
1 polymer ?
#
loop_
_entity_poly.entity_id
_entity_poly.type
_entity_poly.pdbx_seq_one_letter_code
_entity_poly.pdbx_strand_id
1 'polypeptide(L)'
;VRFLNDSHPEHELTYSDVFMVPSRSSVGSRLDVDLSAGDGSGATIPLVAANMTAVSGRRMAETLARRGGLAIIPQDIPGDVVAEVISWVKSRDTVADTPITMSPGDTVGEALSLLPKRAHGAVVVTDDDGTPVGIATEADCLGVDRFTQVREVMTPDPVTLPAGTPPAEAF
;
A
#
# COMPACT_ATOMS: atom_id res chain seq x y z
N VAL A 1 -21.21 -3.01 15.32
CA VAL A 1 -21.51 -2.15 16.49
C VAL A 1 -22.86 -2.58 17.08
N ARG A 2 -22.93 -2.67 18.39
CA ARG A 2 -24.15 -2.99 19.12
C ARG A 2 -24.49 -1.79 20.00
N PHE A 3 -25.71 -1.27 19.84
CA PHE A 3 -26.18 -0.15 20.65
C PHE A 3 -26.82 -0.63 21.97
N LEU A 4 -26.74 0.21 22.99
CA LEU A 4 -27.39 -0.06 24.25
C LEU A 4 -28.92 -0.11 24.04
N ASN A 5 -29.58 -1.09 24.65
CA ASN A 5 -31.01 -1.33 24.52
C ASN A 5 -31.49 -1.68 23.09
N ASP A 6 -30.61 -2.21 22.26
CA ASP A 6 -30.89 -2.59 20.87
C ASP A 6 -31.53 -1.44 20.05
N SER A 7 -31.27 -0.19 20.44
CA SER A 7 -31.72 0.98 19.70
C SER A 7 -30.97 1.09 18.38
N HIS A 8 -31.67 1.45 17.32
CA HIS A 8 -31.09 1.76 16.03
C HIS A 8 -31.30 3.25 15.75
N PRO A 9 -30.21 4.05 15.59
CA PRO A 9 -30.37 5.46 15.27
C PRO A 9 -31.00 5.61 13.87
N GLU A 10 -31.87 6.60 13.71
CA GLU A 10 -32.56 6.90 12.46
C GLU A 10 -31.69 7.71 11.48
N HIS A 11 -30.50 8.12 11.90
CA HIS A 11 -29.57 8.92 11.12
C HIS A 11 -28.15 8.46 11.36
N GLU A 12 -27.25 8.86 10.45
CA GLU A 12 -25.82 8.61 10.56
C GLU A 12 -25.21 9.31 11.77
N LEU A 13 -24.34 8.62 12.49
CA LEU A 13 -23.70 9.11 13.70
C LEU A 13 -22.25 9.50 13.46
N THR A 14 -21.79 10.54 14.14
CA THR A 14 -20.39 10.91 14.25
C THR A 14 -19.79 10.43 15.56
N TYR A 15 -18.47 10.54 15.71
CA TYR A 15 -17.79 10.22 16.96
C TYR A 15 -18.22 11.11 18.14
N SER A 16 -18.77 12.31 17.85
CA SER A 16 -19.30 13.21 18.87
C SER A 16 -20.68 12.80 19.40
N ASP A 17 -21.38 11.93 18.68
CA ASP A 17 -22.72 11.49 19.02
C ASP A 17 -22.73 10.20 19.86
N VAL A 18 -21.58 9.54 19.98
CA VAL A 18 -21.47 8.23 20.61
C VAL A 18 -20.28 8.14 21.57
N PHE A 19 -20.37 7.26 22.54
CA PHE A 19 -19.24 6.84 23.37
C PHE A 19 -19.41 5.36 23.74
N MET A 20 -18.28 4.71 24.05
CA MET A 20 -18.29 3.30 24.41
C MET A 20 -18.78 3.11 25.85
N VAL A 21 -19.76 2.25 26.03
CA VAL A 21 -20.18 1.82 27.35
C VAL A 21 -19.17 0.82 27.89
N PRO A 22 -18.56 1.05 29.07
CA PRO A 22 -17.64 0.10 29.66
C PRO A 22 -18.30 -1.26 29.89
N SER A 23 -17.63 -2.32 29.51
CA SER A 23 -18.07 -3.68 29.75
C SER A 23 -16.90 -4.61 30.06
N ARG A 24 -17.19 -5.74 30.70
CA ARG A 24 -16.17 -6.76 30.94
C ARG A 24 -15.87 -7.50 29.62
N SER A 25 -14.60 -7.64 29.29
CA SER A 25 -14.14 -8.42 28.14
C SER A 25 -13.43 -9.70 28.63
N SER A 26 -13.61 -10.79 27.89
CA SER A 26 -12.85 -12.03 28.04
C SER A 26 -11.70 -12.17 27.04
N VAL A 27 -11.47 -11.16 26.21
CA VAL A 27 -10.39 -11.13 25.21
C VAL A 27 -9.05 -11.06 25.94
N GLY A 28 -8.19 -12.06 25.74
CA GLY A 28 -6.88 -12.17 26.37
C GLY A 28 -5.78 -11.41 25.63
N SER A 29 -5.91 -11.27 24.33
CA SER A 29 -4.96 -10.57 23.47
C SER A 29 -5.70 -9.70 22.46
N ARG A 30 -5.13 -8.52 22.15
CA ARG A 30 -5.65 -7.66 21.05
C ARG A 30 -5.62 -8.38 19.68
N LEU A 31 -4.79 -9.40 19.53
CA LEU A 31 -4.69 -10.19 18.31
C LEU A 31 -5.85 -11.18 18.13
N ASP A 32 -6.60 -11.46 19.22
CA ASP A 32 -7.77 -12.34 19.19
C ASP A 32 -9.06 -11.58 18.77
N VAL A 33 -8.96 -10.28 18.52
CA VAL A 33 -10.08 -9.45 18.10
C VAL A 33 -10.31 -9.61 16.61
N ASP A 34 -11.49 -10.12 16.23
CA ASP A 34 -11.93 -10.13 14.84
C ASP A 34 -12.27 -8.71 14.39
N LEU A 35 -11.54 -8.24 13.38
CA LEU A 35 -11.71 -6.91 12.79
C LEU A 35 -12.44 -6.96 11.44
N SER A 36 -12.91 -8.13 11.01
CA SER A 36 -13.64 -8.28 9.76
C SER A 36 -14.91 -7.42 9.74
N ALA A 37 -15.18 -6.82 8.56
CA ALA A 37 -16.38 -6.04 8.37
C ALA A 37 -17.57 -6.98 8.16
N GLY A 38 -18.64 -6.78 8.95
CA GLY A 38 -19.89 -7.56 8.83
C GLY A 38 -20.85 -7.02 7.76
N ASP A 39 -20.38 -6.19 6.84
CA ASP A 39 -21.17 -5.46 5.83
C ASP A 39 -21.25 -6.18 4.46
N GLY A 40 -20.64 -7.35 4.35
CA GLY A 40 -20.58 -8.12 3.10
C GLY A 40 -19.50 -7.65 2.10
N SER A 41 -18.71 -6.65 2.43
CA SER A 41 -17.61 -6.16 1.58
C SER A 41 -16.45 -7.15 1.45
N GLY A 42 -16.32 -8.09 2.39
CA GLY A 42 -15.18 -9.00 2.49
C GLY A 42 -13.92 -8.37 3.08
N ALA A 43 -13.99 -7.12 3.57
CA ALA A 43 -12.86 -6.47 4.23
C ALA A 43 -12.51 -7.18 5.54
N THR A 44 -11.23 -7.46 5.75
CA THR A 44 -10.73 -8.14 6.96
C THR A 44 -10.28 -7.15 8.04
N ILE A 45 -10.16 -5.88 7.69
CA ILE A 45 -9.93 -4.77 8.62
C ILE A 45 -10.91 -3.63 8.33
N PRO A 46 -11.40 -2.88 9.33
CA PRO A 46 -12.38 -1.82 9.15
C PRO A 46 -11.72 -0.48 8.75
N LEU A 47 -10.88 -0.51 7.72
CA LEU A 47 -10.21 0.67 7.20
C LEU A 47 -10.66 0.94 5.76
N VAL A 48 -11.15 2.15 5.54
CA VAL A 48 -11.55 2.64 4.22
C VAL A 48 -10.83 3.95 3.93
N ALA A 49 -10.08 4.03 2.84
CA ALA A 49 -9.53 5.30 2.38
C ALA A 49 -10.64 6.15 1.79
N ALA A 50 -10.72 7.39 2.27
CA ALA A 50 -11.71 8.37 1.82
C ALA A 50 -11.54 8.68 0.33
N ASN A 51 -12.64 9.01 -0.35
CA ASN A 51 -12.71 9.35 -1.77
C ASN A 51 -12.09 10.72 -2.13
N MET A 52 -10.90 10.98 -1.62
CA MET A 52 -10.18 12.24 -1.81
C MET A 52 -9.06 12.06 -2.82
N THR A 53 -8.93 12.96 -3.80
CA THR A 53 -7.94 12.90 -4.87
C THR A 53 -6.49 12.81 -4.34
N ALA A 54 -6.20 13.49 -3.22
CA ALA A 54 -4.89 13.43 -2.58
C ALA A 54 -4.66 12.16 -1.74
N VAL A 55 -5.68 11.33 -1.51
CA VAL A 55 -5.63 10.16 -0.62
C VAL A 55 -5.79 8.86 -1.41
N SER A 56 -6.93 8.69 -2.09
CA SER A 56 -7.34 7.42 -2.70
C SER A 56 -6.87 7.27 -4.15
N GLY A 57 -5.55 7.35 -4.36
CA GLY A 57 -4.95 6.96 -5.63
C GLY A 57 -4.64 5.45 -5.70
N ARG A 58 -4.20 4.98 -6.88
CA ARG A 58 -3.92 3.55 -7.14
C ARG A 58 -2.98 2.89 -6.11
N ARG A 59 -1.97 3.63 -5.59
CA ARG A 59 -1.02 3.11 -4.59
C ARG A 59 -1.68 2.90 -3.22
N MET A 60 -2.51 3.83 -2.78
CA MET A 60 -3.25 3.68 -1.53
C MET A 60 -4.25 2.53 -1.64
N ALA A 61 -4.97 2.43 -2.75
CA ALA A 61 -5.91 1.35 -3.02
C ALA A 61 -5.22 -0.02 -3.01
N GLU A 62 -4.07 -0.15 -3.66
CA GLU A 62 -3.23 -1.35 -3.64
C GLU A 62 -2.78 -1.72 -2.22
N THR A 63 -2.26 -0.75 -1.47
CA THR A 63 -1.76 -0.98 -0.12
C THR A 63 -2.86 -1.44 0.83
N LEU A 64 -4.03 -0.79 0.77
CA LEU A 64 -5.18 -1.17 1.60
C LEU A 64 -5.76 -2.51 1.20
N ALA A 65 -5.89 -2.79 -0.11
CA ALA A 65 -6.37 -4.08 -0.59
C ALA A 65 -5.51 -5.23 -0.07
N ARG A 66 -4.19 -5.08 -0.14
CA ARG A 66 -3.23 -6.07 0.37
C ARG A 66 -3.32 -6.28 1.89
N ARG A 67 -3.74 -5.26 2.62
CA ARG A 67 -3.94 -5.30 4.07
C ARG A 67 -5.36 -5.63 4.51
N GLY A 68 -6.25 -5.92 3.55
CA GLY A 68 -7.64 -6.32 3.81
C GLY A 68 -8.60 -5.16 4.03
N GLY A 69 -8.20 -3.92 3.72
CA GLY A 69 -9.07 -2.74 3.74
C GLY A 69 -9.62 -2.39 2.35
N LEU A 70 -10.32 -1.28 2.27
CA LEU A 70 -10.93 -0.76 1.04
C LEU A 70 -10.44 0.64 0.71
N ALA A 71 -10.51 1.02 -0.56
CA ALA A 71 -10.32 2.40 -0.99
C ALA A 71 -11.48 2.83 -1.90
N ILE A 72 -12.01 4.01 -1.64
CA ILE A 72 -13.03 4.62 -2.50
C ILE A 72 -12.32 5.58 -3.45
N ILE A 73 -12.37 5.26 -4.75
CA ILE A 73 -11.76 6.10 -5.78
C ILE A 73 -12.57 7.39 -5.91
N PRO A 74 -11.92 8.57 -6.04
CA PRO A 74 -12.61 9.84 -6.16
C PRO A 74 -13.57 9.89 -7.34
N GLN A 75 -14.71 10.56 -7.16
CA GLN A 75 -15.77 10.65 -8.18
C GLN A 75 -15.48 11.64 -9.30
N ASP A 76 -14.55 12.55 -9.10
CA ASP A 76 -14.14 13.60 -10.03
C ASP A 76 -13.11 13.13 -11.08
N ILE A 77 -12.81 11.82 -11.08
CA ILE A 77 -11.90 11.20 -12.04
C ILE A 77 -12.72 10.58 -13.18
N PRO A 78 -12.31 10.73 -14.45
CA PRO A 78 -12.98 10.10 -15.59
C PRO A 78 -13.12 8.58 -15.42
N GLY A 79 -14.26 8.02 -15.88
CA GLY A 79 -14.59 6.61 -15.65
C GLY A 79 -13.62 5.62 -16.28
N ASP A 80 -13.01 5.94 -17.41
CA ASP A 80 -11.96 5.17 -18.05
C ASP A 80 -10.69 5.10 -17.20
N VAL A 81 -10.28 6.23 -16.60
CA VAL A 81 -9.15 6.28 -15.65
C VAL A 81 -9.45 5.48 -14.38
N VAL A 82 -10.69 5.57 -13.86
CA VAL A 82 -11.12 4.74 -12.71
C VAL A 82 -11.00 3.25 -13.05
N ALA A 83 -11.47 2.84 -14.23
CA ALA A 83 -11.40 1.45 -14.70
C ALA A 83 -9.94 0.97 -14.82
N GLU A 84 -9.05 1.82 -15.33
CA GLU A 84 -7.61 1.55 -15.39
C GLU A 84 -7.01 1.35 -14.00
N VAL A 85 -7.31 2.25 -13.05
CA VAL A 85 -6.83 2.15 -11.66
C VAL A 85 -7.30 0.86 -11.01
N ILE A 86 -8.58 0.50 -11.17
CA ILE A 86 -9.13 -0.74 -10.61
C ILE A 86 -8.45 -1.96 -11.23
N SER A 87 -8.31 -2.00 -12.54
CA SER A 87 -7.66 -3.09 -13.27
C SER A 87 -6.19 -3.24 -12.83
N TRP A 88 -5.50 -2.13 -12.68
CA TRP A 88 -4.13 -2.11 -12.20
C TRP A 88 -4.03 -2.68 -10.78
N VAL A 89 -4.88 -2.24 -9.84
CA VAL A 89 -4.89 -2.75 -8.45
C VAL A 89 -5.19 -4.25 -8.41
N LYS A 90 -6.20 -4.69 -9.19
CA LYS A 90 -6.61 -6.10 -9.27
C LYS A 90 -5.55 -7.02 -9.88
N SER A 91 -4.63 -6.48 -10.67
CA SER A 91 -3.53 -7.23 -11.29
C SER A 91 -2.28 -7.36 -10.41
N ARG A 92 -2.26 -6.69 -9.24
CA ARG A 92 -1.08 -6.73 -8.35
C ARG A 92 -1.03 -8.01 -7.53
N ASP A 93 0.19 -8.40 -7.16
CA ASP A 93 0.42 -9.53 -6.26
C ASP A 93 -0.22 -9.26 -4.89
N THR A 94 -0.76 -10.29 -4.28
CA THR A 94 -1.48 -10.15 -2.99
C THR A 94 -0.55 -10.15 -1.78
N VAL A 95 0.68 -10.63 -1.92
CA VAL A 95 1.69 -10.74 -0.86
C VAL A 95 2.83 -9.75 -1.07
N ALA A 96 3.45 -9.79 -2.27
CA ALA A 96 4.59 -8.96 -2.59
C ALA A 96 4.18 -7.52 -2.94
N ASP A 97 4.87 -6.54 -2.35
CA ASP A 97 4.69 -5.13 -2.69
C ASP A 97 5.15 -4.85 -4.11
N THR A 98 4.41 -3.96 -4.80
CA THR A 98 4.82 -3.46 -6.10
C THR A 98 6.02 -2.51 -5.93
N PRO A 99 7.18 -2.80 -6.51
CA PRO A 99 8.35 -1.94 -6.38
C PRO A 99 8.15 -0.59 -7.06
N ILE A 100 8.90 0.41 -6.63
CA ILE A 100 9.15 1.59 -7.44
C ILE A 100 10.30 1.23 -8.36
N THR A 101 10.08 1.34 -9.66
CA THR A 101 11.10 1.08 -10.67
C THR A 101 11.61 2.36 -11.29
N MET A 102 12.85 2.33 -11.75
CA MET A 102 13.47 3.39 -12.53
C MET A 102 14.48 2.81 -13.53
N SER A 103 14.82 3.60 -14.54
CA SER A 103 15.80 3.20 -15.55
C SER A 103 17.23 3.45 -15.08
N PRO A 104 18.23 2.70 -15.58
CA PRO A 104 19.65 2.92 -15.23
C PRO A 104 20.17 4.32 -15.56
N GLY A 105 19.55 4.99 -16.53
CA GLY A 105 19.89 6.34 -16.95
C GLY A 105 19.26 7.46 -16.10
N ASP A 106 18.28 7.13 -15.24
CA ASP A 106 17.65 8.11 -14.36
C ASP A 106 18.66 8.63 -13.31
N THR A 107 18.37 9.79 -12.74
CA THR A 107 19.32 10.47 -11.86
C THR A 107 19.14 10.09 -10.39
N VAL A 108 20.21 10.24 -9.61
CA VAL A 108 20.19 10.13 -8.14
C VAL A 108 19.16 11.08 -7.53
N GLY A 109 18.98 12.29 -8.10
CA GLY A 109 17.98 13.25 -7.64
C GLY A 109 16.54 12.72 -7.80
N GLU A 110 16.25 12.00 -8.88
CA GLU A 110 14.96 11.32 -9.10
C GLU A 110 14.80 10.16 -8.12
N ALA A 111 15.84 9.32 -7.94
CA ALA A 111 15.82 8.25 -6.94
C ALA A 111 15.48 8.78 -5.55
N LEU A 112 16.17 9.82 -5.08
CA LEU A 112 15.91 10.46 -3.78
C LEU A 112 14.49 11.00 -3.63
N SER A 113 13.84 11.41 -4.73
CA SER A 113 12.44 11.85 -4.72
C SER A 113 11.46 10.68 -4.61
N LEU A 114 11.87 9.48 -5.00
CA LEU A 114 11.04 8.27 -5.05
C LEU A 114 11.18 7.41 -3.78
N LEU A 115 12.38 7.33 -3.21
CA LEU A 115 12.70 6.50 -2.05
C LEU A 115 11.73 6.66 -0.86
N PRO A 116 11.33 7.89 -0.46
CA PRO A 116 10.40 8.07 0.67
C PRO A 116 8.98 7.58 0.40
N LYS A 117 8.65 7.23 -0.85
CA LYS A 117 7.28 6.85 -1.24
C LYS A 117 6.93 5.41 -0.88
N ARG A 118 7.89 4.59 -0.44
CA ARG A 118 7.69 3.21 -0.01
C ARG A 118 8.43 2.92 1.30
N ALA A 119 7.84 2.06 2.11
CA ALA A 119 8.37 1.74 3.44
C ALA A 119 9.72 1.00 3.42
N HIS A 120 10.03 0.29 2.34
CA HIS A 120 11.29 -0.44 2.21
C HIS A 120 12.49 0.42 1.79
N GLY A 121 12.26 1.71 1.48
CA GLY A 121 13.35 2.68 1.26
C GLY A 121 14.31 2.33 0.12
N ALA A 122 13.84 1.62 -0.90
CA ALA A 122 14.63 1.22 -2.06
C ALA A 122 13.86 1.45 -3.37
N VAL A 123 14.60 1.65 -4.46
CA VAL A 123 14.08 1.61 -5.82
C VAL A 123 14.75 0.45 -6.57
N VAL A 124 13.99 -0.21 -7.42
CA VAL A 124 14.49 -1.28 -8.28
C VAL A 124 14.85 -0.67 -9.64
N VAL A 125 16.08 -0.86 -10.06
CA VAL A 125 16.53 -0.41 -11.38
C VAL A 125 16.27 -1.52 -12.37
N THR A 126 15.50 -1.23 -13.44
CA THR A 126 15.12 -2.20 -14.46
C THR A 126 15.63 -1.76 -15.83
N ASP A 127 15.95 -2.72 -16.67
CA ASP A 127 16.18 -2.47 -18.09
C ASP A 127 14.87 -2.21 -18.86
N ASP A 128 14.98 -2.03 -20.17
CA ASP A 128 13.84 -1.74 -21.06
C ASP A 128 12.82 -2.90 -21.13
N ASP A 129 13.24 -4.12 -20.84
CA ASP A 129 12.40 -5.31 -20.79
C ASP A 129 11.74 -5.50 -19.40
N GLY A 130 12.06 -4.62 -18.45
CA GLY A 130 11.55 -4.68 -17.07
C GLY A 130 12.29 -5.68 -16.18
N THR A 131 13.43 -6.22 -16.63
CA THR A 131 14.28 -7.10 -15.83
C THR A 131 15.04 -6.29 -14.78
N PRO A 132 15.04 -6.69 -13.49
CA PRO A 132 15.82 -6.03 -12.47
C PRO A 132 17.32 -6.16 -12.73
N VAL A 133 18.01 -5.04 -12.87
CA VAL A 133 19.47 -4.95 -13.09
C VAL A 133 20.21 -4.35 -11.91
N GLY A 134 19.49 -3.77 -10.94
CA GLY A 134 20.08 -3.18 -9.74
C GLY A 134 19.06 -2.76 -8.71
N ILE A 135 19.56 -2.41 -7.53
CA ILE A 135 18.79 -1.80 -6.44
C ILE A 135 19.55 -0.59 -5.94
N ALA A 136 18.84 0.52 -5.72
CA ALA A 136 19.42 1.70 -5.09
C ALA A 136 18.62 2.09 -3.83
N THR A 137 19.34 2.39 -2.76
CA THR A 137 18.81 2.83 -1.48
C THR A 137 19.22 4.28 -1.21
N GLU A 138 18.67 4.87 -0.14
CA GLU A 138 19.08 6.21 0.29
C GLU A 138 20.59 6.26 0.60
N ALA A 139 21.13 5.20 1.21
CA ALA A 139 22.55 5.12 1.55
C ALA A 139 23.48 5.19 0.32
N ASP A 140 23.07 4.57 -0.79
CA ASP A 140 23.82 4.58 -2.05
C ASP A 140 23.80 5.97 -2.71
N CYS A 141 22.80 6.78 -2.40
CA CYS A 141 22.62 8.13 -2.95
C CYS A 141 23.26 9.23 -2.08
N LEU A 142 23.65 8.92 -0.83
CA LEU A 142 24.19 9.91 0.08
C LEU A 142 25.55 10.47 -0.36
N GLY A 143 25.64 11.80 -0.44
CA GLY A 143 26.90 12.48 -0.80
C GLY A 143 27.25 12.42 -2.28
N VAL A 144 26.38 11.86 -3.10
CA VAL A 144 26.55 11.79 -4.56
C VAL A 144 25.86 12.99 -5.22
N ASP A 145 26.42 13.48 -6.32
CA ASP A 145 25.80 14.55 -7.11
C ASP A 145 24.44 14.08 -7.64
N ARG A 146 23.44 14.94 -7.49
CA ARG A 146 22.05 14.62 -7.87
C ARG A 146 21.85 14.33 -9.38
N PHE A 147 22.76 14.76 -10.23
CA PHE A 147 22.72 14.53 -11.67
C PHE A 147 23.47 13.25 -12.09
N THR A 148 24.16 12.58 -11.17
CA THR A 148 24.78 11.28 -11.41
C THR A 148 23.70 10.27 -11.77
N GLN A 149 23.97 9.40 -12.72
CA GLN A 149 23.04 8.35 -13.12
C GLN A 149 23.00 7.24 -12.08
N VAL A 150 21.79 6.68 -11.84
CA VAL A 150 21.58 5.68 -10.79
C VAL A 150 22.39 4.41 -11.01
N ARG A 151 22.70 4.05 -12.26
CA ARG A 151 23.57 2.91 -12.60
C ARG A 151 24.99 3.01 -12.00
N GLU A 152 25.45 4.21 -11.66
CA GLU A 152 26.79 4.43 -11.11
C GLU A 152 26.84 4.20 -9.59
N VAL A 153 25.68 4.20 -8.94
CA VAL A 153 25.55 4.09 -7.47
C VAL A 153 24.75 2.86 -7.02
N MET A 154 23.93 2.28 -7.88
CA MET A 154 23.13 1.10 -7.55
C MET A 154 24.02 -0.09 -7.20
N THR A 155 23.51 -0.98 -6.36
CA THR A 155 24.04 -2.34 -6.21
C THR A 155 23.57 -3.17 -7.42
N PRO A 156 24.48 -3.60 -8.31
CA PRO A 156 24.10 -4.40 -9.48
C PRO A 156 23.76 -5.84 -9.11
N ASP A 157 23.21 -6.58 -10.08
CA ASP A 157 22.90 -8.01 -9.99
C ASP A 157 22.10 -8.38 -8.72
N PRO A 158 20.90 -7.82 -8.53
CA PRO A 158 20.11 -8.09 -7.34
C PRO A 158 19.73 -9.57 -7.26
N VAL A 159 19.75 -10.12 -6.04
CA VAL A 159 19.23 -11.46 -5.80
C VAL A 159 17.73 -11.47 -6.08
N THR A 160 17.30 -12.35 -6.97
CA THR A 160 15.89 -12.49 -7.35
C THR A 160 15.38 -13.89 -7.04
N LEU A 161 14.07 -13.98 -6.80
CA LEU A 161 13.38 -15.24 -6.60
C LEU A 161 12.30 -15.42 -7.66
N PRO A 162 12.00 -16.66 -8.06
CA PRO A 162 10.87 -16.92 -8.95
C PRO A 162 9.56 -16.38 -8.36
N ALA A 163 8.69 -15.85 -9.23
CA ALA A 163 7.36 -15.42 -8.80
C ALA A 163 6.59 -16.59 -8.15
N GLY A 164 5.98 -16.33 -7.00
CA GLY A 164 5.24 -17.35 -6.24
C GLY A 164 6.11 -18.21 -5.32
N THR A 165 7.40 -17.91 -5.16
CA THR A 165 8.24 -18.56 -4.14
C THR A 165 7.58 -18.42 -2.75
N PRO A 166 7.36 -19.53 -2.02
CA PRO A 166 6.78 -19.48 -0.68
C PRO A 166 7.65 -18.65 0.27
N PRO A 167 7.07 -17.87 1.20
CA PRO A 167 7.84 -17.06 2.15
C PRO A 167 8.88 -17.85 2.95
N ALA A 168 8.60 -19.11 3.27
CA ALA A 168 9.54 -19.99 3.99
C ALA A 168 10.79 -20.36 3.17
N GLU A 169 10.75 -20.25 1.86
CA GLU A 169 11.89 -20.50 0.97
C GLU A 169 12.64 -19.21 0.64
N ALA A 170 12.00 -18.05 0.87
CA ALA A 170 12.58 -16.74 0.62
C ALA A 170 13.52 -16.27 1.76
N PHE A 171 13.44 -16.90 2.93
CA PHE A 171 14.19 -16.63 4.15
C PHE A 171 14.94 -17.87 4.64
#